data_987d3a397d33ccc354a0a245785c73c9
#
_entry.id   987d3a397d33ccc354a0a245785c73c9
#
_cell.length_a   1.000
_cell.length_b   1.000
_cell.length_c   1.000
_cell.angle_alpha   90.00
_cell.angle_beta   90.00
_cell.angle_gamma   90.00
#
_symmetry.space_group_name_H-M   'P 1'
#
loop_
_entity.id
_entity.type
_entity.pdbx_description
1 polymer ?
#
loop_
_entity_poly.entity_id
_entity_poly.type
_entity_poly.pdbx_seq_one_letter_code
_entity_poly.pdbx_strand_id
1 'polypeptide(L)'
;MATGSRTSLLLAFGLLCLPWLQEGSAFPTIPLSRLFDNAMLRAHRLHQLAFDTYQEFEEAYIPKEQKYSFLQNPQTSLCFSESIPTPSNREETQQKSNLELLRISLLLIQSWLEPVQFLRSVFANSLVYGASDSNVYDLLKDLEERIQTLMGRLEDGSPRTGQIFKQTYSKFDTNSHNDDALLKNYGLLYCFRKDMDKVETFLRIVQCRSVEGSCGFGGGGSGGGGSGGGGSNATGGGGSGGGGSFSGSEATAAILSRAPWSLQSVNPGLKTNSSKEPKFTKCRSPERETFSCHWTDEVHHGTKNLGPIQLFYTRRNTQEWTQEWKECPDYVSAGENSCYFNSSFTSIWIPYCIKLTSNGGTVDEKCFSVDEIVQPDPPIALNWTLLNVSLTGIHADIQVRWEAPRNADIQKGWMVLEYELQYKEVNETKWKMMDPILTTSVPVYSLKVDKEYEVRVRSKQRNSGNYGEFSEVLYVTLPQMSQ
;
A
#
# COMPACT_ATOMS: atom_id res chain seq x y z
N MET A 1 -37.73 50.39 -61.23
CA MET A 1 -37.24 50.95 -59.99
C MET A 1 -37.76 50.10 -58.83
N ALA A 2 -36.98 49.11 -58.41
CA ALA A 2 -37.18 48.37 -57.17
C ALA A 2 -35.96 47.52 -56.89
N THR A 3 -34.96 48.11 -56.30
CA THR A 3 -33.72 47.40 -55.85
C THR A 3 -33.49 47.75 -54.39
N GLY A 4 -34.37 47.35 -53.49
CA GLY A 4 -34.23 47.71 -52.10
C GLY A 4 -34.66 46.64 -51.07
N SER A 5 -35.09 45.46 -51.52
CA SER A 5 -35.75 44.52 -50.58
C SER A 5 -35.01 43.24 -50.28
N ARG A 6 -33.83 42.91 -50.88
CA ARG A 6 -33.14 41.65 -50.65
C ARG A 6 -32.06 41.69 -49.59
N THR A 7 -31.47 42.84 -49.32
CA THR A 7 -30.44 43.02 -48.29
C THR A 7 -30.98 43.11 -46.86
N SER A 8 -32.20 43.66 -46.68
CA SER A 8 -32.87 43.77 -45.38
C SER A 8 -33.35 42.41 -44.84
N LEU A 9 -33.74 41.47 -45.72
CA LEU A 9 -34.17 40.13 -45.32
C LEU A 9 -32.99 39.23 -44.85
N LEU A 10 -31.80 39.38 -45.45
CA LEU A 10 -30.61 38.67 -45.04
C LEU A 10 -30.04 39.16 -43.69
N LEU A 11 -30.14 40.48 -43.45
CA LEU A 11 -29.76 41.06 -42.14
C LEU A 11 -30.73 40.66 -41.02
N ALA A 12 -32.02 40.58 -41.30
CA ALA A 12 -33.03 40.13 -40.35
C ALA A 12 -32.88 38.63 -40.01
N PHE A 13 -32.53 37.80 -40.99
CA PHE A 13 -32.24 36.37 -40.76
C PHE A 13 -30.94 36.15 -39.99
N GLY A 14 -29.90 36.95 -40.22
CA GLY A 14 -28.62 36.91 -39.48
C GLY A 14 -28.82 37.30 -38.00
N LEU A 15 -29.69 38.26 -37.71
CA LEU A 15 -30.01 38.70 -36.34
C LEU A 15 -30.92 37.72 -35.57
N LEU A 16 -31.75 36.93 -36.27
CA LEU A 16 -32.61 35.92 -35.67
C LEU A 16 -31.86 34.58 -35.37
N CYS A 17 -30.74 34.32 -36.04
CA CYS A 17 -29.94 33.14 -35.81
C CYS A 17 -28.86 33.34 -34.74
N LEU A 18 -28.55 34.57 -34.33
CA LEU A 18 -27.54 34.85 -33.30
C LEU A 18 -27.86 34.34 -31.88
N PRO A 19 -29.14 34.28 -31.41
CA PRO A 19 -29.42 33.69 -30.11
C PRO A 19 -29.28 32.16 -30.06
N TRP A 20 -29.29 31.47 -31.19
CA TRP A 20 -29.22 30.01 -31.28
C TRP A 20 -27.78 29.48 -31.32
N LEU A 21 -26.80 30.36 -31.50
CA LEU A 21 -25.37 30.00 -31.49
C LEU A 21 -24.73 30.15 -30.10
N GLN A 22 -25.49 30.60 -29.08
CA GLN A 22 -24.97 30.89 -27.76
C GLN A 22 -25.39 29.88 -26.67
N GLU A 23 -26.17 28.84 -27.02
CA GLU A 23 -26.29 27.67 -26.21
C GLU A 23 -25.29 26.57 -26.73
N GLY A 24 -24.01 26.88 -26.63
CA GLY A 24 -23.04 25.85 -26.51
C GLY A 24 -23.42 25.04 -25.26
N SER A 25 -24.04 23.87 -25.47
CA SER A 25 -24.26 22.88 -24.44
C SER A 25 -22.94 22.72 -23.72
N ALA A 26 -22.77 23.37 -22.58
CA ALA A 26 -21.73 23.09 -21.67
C ALA A 26 -21.97 21.62 -21.25
N PHE A 27 -21.31 20.69 -21.91
CA PHE A 27 -21.30 19.32 -21.45
C PHE A 27 -20.96 19.39 -19.97
N PRO A 28 -21.72 18.72 -19.08
CA PRO A 28 -21.47 18.75 -17.67
C PRO A 28 -20.02 18.34 -17.42
N THR A 29 -19.18 19.31 -17.08
CA THR A 29 -17.77 19.05 -16.82
C THR A 29 -17.70 18.13 -15.61
N ILE A 30 -17.08 16.96 -15.77
CA ILE A 30 -16.90 16.00 -14.68
C ILE A 30 -16.22 16.72 -13.51
N PRO A 31 -16.77 16.69 -12.29
CA PRO A 31 -16.15 17.31 -11.11
C PRO A 31 -14.74 16.78 -10.89
N LEU A 32 -13.84 17.64 -10.44
CA LEU A 32 -12.43 17.28 -10.18
C LEU A 32 -12.31 16.15 -9.15
N SER A 33 -13.18 16.13 -8.13
CA SER A 33 -13.25 15.04 -7.15
C SER A 33 -13.46 13.68 -7.82
N ARG A 34 -14.41 13.58 -8.76
CA ARG A 34 -14.65 12.32 -9.48
C ARG A 34 -13.47 11.88 -10.35
N LEU A 35 -12.73 12.84 -10.94
CA LEU A 35 -11.53 12.53 -11.70
C LEU A 35 -10.46 11.92 -10.78
N PHE A 36 -10.27 12.51 -9.59
CA PHE A 36 -9.36 11.95 -8.59
C PHE A 36 -9.82 10.60 -8.09
N ASP A 37 -11.10 10.43 -7.73
CA ASP A 37 -11.61 9.14 -7.23
C ASP A 37 -11.38 8.02 -8.24
N ASN A 38 -11.61 8.30 -9.52
CA ASN A 38 -11.37 7.34 -10.58
C ASN A 38 -9.86 7.01 -10.75
N ALA A 39 -8.98 8.00 -10.71
CA ALA A 39 -7.53 7.79 -10.79
C ALA A 39 -7.01 7.02 -9.57
N MET A 40 -7.47 7.40 -8.37
CA MET A 40 -7.09 6.73 -7.11
C MET A 40 -7.53 5.26 -7.07
N LEU A 41 -8.74 4.94 -7.55
CA LEU A 41 -9.21 3.56 -7.62
C LEU A 41 -8.29 2.70 -8.50
N ARG A 42 -7.81 3.24 -9.63
CA ARG A 42 -6.89 2.53 -10.53
C ARG A 42 -5.49 2.41 -9.94
N ALA A 43 -4.96 3.48 -9.36
CA ALA A 43 -3.67 3.47 -8.69
C ALA A 43 -3.65 2.45 -7.55
N HIS A 44 -4.70 2.45 -6.71
CA HIS A 44 -4.84 1.48 -5.64
C HIS A 44 -4.89 0.04 -6.16
N ARG A 45 -5.68 -0.23 -7.21
CA ARG A 45 -5.75 -1.59 -7.80
C ARG A 45 -4.42 -2.05 -8.36
N LEU A 46 -3.68 -1.16 -9.03
CA LEU A 46 -2.33 -1.46 -9.52
C LEU A 46 -1.34 -1.73 -8.40
N HIS A 47 -1.37 -0.91 -7.34
CA HIS A 47 -0.50 -1.11 -6.19
C HIS A 47 -0.81 -2.43 -5.47
N GLN A 48 -2.09 -2.74 -5.23
CA GLN A 48 -2.50 -4.02 -4.65
C GLN A 48 -2.02 -5.20 -5.48
N LEU A 49 -2.24 -5.15 -6.80
CA LEU A 49 -1.81 -6.21 -7.71
C LEU A 49 -0.28 -6.38 -7.71
N ALA A 50 0.46 -5.28 -7.70
CA ALA A 50 1.92 -5.31 -7.62
C ALA A 50 2.42 -5.89 -6.29
N PHE A 51 1.76 -5.54 -5.18
CA PHE A 51 2.07 -6.06 -3.85
C PHE A 51 1.80 -7.56 -3.76
N ASP A 52 0.61 -8.00 -4.14
CA ASP A 52 0.21 -9.42 -4.07
C ASP A 52 1.13 -10.28 -4.95
N THR A 53 1.39 -9.84 -6.19
CA THR A 53 2.28 -10.56 -7.10
C THR A 53 3.71 -10.67 -6.57
N TYR A 54 4.25 -9.59 -6.00
CA TYR A 54 5.57 -9.61 -5.37
C TYR A 54 5.61 -10.60 -4.20
N GLN A 55 4.61 -10.55 -3.31
CA GLN A 55 4.55 -11.40 -2.12
C GLN A 55 4.42 -12.88 -2.51
N GLU A 56 3.50 -13.22 -3.41
CA GLU A 56 3.32 -14.60 -3.87
C GLU A 56 4.57 -15.14 -4.56
N PHE A 57 5.24 -14.32 -5.36
CA PHE A 57 6.51 -14.71 -6.00
C PHE A 57 7.61 -14.95 -4.96
N GLU A 58 7.75 -14.04 -3.98
CA GLU A 58 8.72 -14.17 -2.90
C GLU A 58 8.49 -15.47 -2.11
N GLU A 59 7.24 -15.73 -1.70
CA GLU A 59 6.88 -16.92 -0.93
C GLU A 59 7.10 -18.23 -1.71
N ALA A 60 6.84 -18.22 -3.02
CA ALA A 60 6.94 -19.42 -3.86
C ALA A 60 8.37 -19.76 -4.29
N TYR A 61 9.20 -18.74 -4.54
CA TYR A 61 10.47 -18.94 -5.25
C TYR A 61 11.72 -18.48 -4.50
N ILE A 62 11.59 -17.62 -3.48
CA ILE A 62 12.74 -17.01 -2.83
C ILE A 62 12.93 -17.59 -1.42
N PRO A 63 14.02 -18.31 -1.14
CA PRO A 63 14.36 -18.73 0.22
C PRO A 63 14.51 -17.51 1.15
N LYS A 64 14.10 -17.65 2.40
CA LYS A 64 14.14 -16.55 3.38
C LYS A 64 15.53 -15.93 3.54
N GLU A 65 16.55 -16.77 3.42
CA GLU A 65 17.96 -16.39 3.52
C GLU A 65 18.46 -15.61 2.30
N GLN A 66 17.73 -15.71 1.17
CA GLN A 66 18.04 -15.02 -0.08
C GLN A 66 17.17 -13.80 -0.34
N LYS A 67 16.31 -13.48 0.62
CA LYS A 67 15.54 -12.23 0.55
C LYS A 67 16.52 -11.06 0.41
N TYR A 68 16.27 -10.16 -0.57
CA TYR A 68 17.16 -9.05 -0.95
C TYR A 68 18.51 -9.44 -1.58
N SER A 69 18.79 -10.70 -1.88
CA SER A 69 20.03 -11.09 -2.57
C SER A 69 20.23 -10.39 -3.92
N PHE A 70 19.10 -10.03 -4.60
CA PHE A 70 19.16 -9.23 -5.82
C PHE A 70 19.82 -7.85 -5.61
N LEU A 71 19.83 -7.31 -4.39
CA LEU A 71 20.51 -6.05 -4.06
C LEU A 71 22.02 -6.18 -4.07
N GLN A 72 22.56 -7.39 -3.92
CA GLN A 72 24.01 -7.64 -3.90
C GLN A 72 24.59 -7.73 -5.31
N ASN A 73 23.76 -7.99 -6.32
CA ASN A 73 24.21 -8.07 -7.71
C ASN A 73 24.01 -6.73 -8.44
N PRO A 74 25.09 -6.08 -8.92
CA PRO A 74 25.02 -4.81 -9.63
C PRO A 74 24.08 -4.81 -10.84
N GLN A 75 23.95 -5.92 -11.52
CA GLN A 75 23.15 -6.03 -12.75
C GLN A 75 21.64 -6.21 -12.48
N THR A 76 21.27 -6.77 -11.34
CA THR A 76 19.87 -7.07 -10.99
C THR A 76 19.27 -6.08 -10.00
N SER A 77 20.11 -5.24 -9.44
CA SER A 77 19.81 -4.46 -8.24
C SER A 77 19.23 -3.09 -8.52
N LEU A 78 19.23 -2.60 -9.79
CA LEU A 78 18.78 -1.25 -10.15
C LEU A 78 17.36 -1.29 -10.73
N CYS A 79 16.44 -0.58 -10.07
CA CYS A 79 15.19 -0.23 -10.71
C CYS A 79 15.49 0.78 -11.83
N PHE A 80 15.06 0.49 -13.05
CA PHE A 80 15.25 1.41 -14.18
C PHE A 80 14.55 2.76 -13.95
N SER A 81 13.49 2.79 -13.17
CA SER A 81 12.76 3.99 -12.75
C SER A 81 13.57 4.90 -11.80
N GLU A 82 14.69 4.43 -11.27
CA GLU A 82 15.55 5.24 -10.39
C GLU A 82 16.25 6.42 -11.11
N SER A 83 16.29 6.37 -12.45
CA SER A 83 16.71 7.53 -13.25
C SER A 83 15.70 8.68 -13.25
N ILE A 84 14.45 8.42 -12.84
CA ILE A 84 13.40 9.42 -12.67
C ILE A 84 13.59 10.06 -11.28
N PRO A 85 13.94 11.36 -11.17
CA PRO A 85 14.10 12.02 -9.88
C PRO A 85 12.77 12.00 -9.12
N THR A 86 12.72 11.21 -8.08
CA THR A 86 11.51 11.07 -7.22
C THR A 86 11.85 11.44 -5.78
N PRO A 87 10.97 12.14 -5.06
CA PRO A 87 11.16 12.37 -3.64
C PRO A 87 11.20 11.04 -2.89
N SER A 88 12.06 10.95 -1.89
CA SER A 88 12.31 9.71 -1.13
C SER A 88 11.68 9.68 0.26
N ASN A 89 11.18 10.82 0.73
CA ASN A 89 10.56 10.97 2.03
C ASN A 89 9.39 11.97 1.98
N ARG A 90 8.67 12.12 3.10
CA ARG A 90 7.52 13.00 3.20
C ARG A 90 7.86 14.47 2.97
N GLU A 91 8.95 14.95 3.57
CA GLU A 91 9.34 16.34 3.49
C GLU A 91 9.64 16.76 2.05
N GLU A 92 10.47 16.00 1.33
CA GLU A 92 10.74 16.20 -0.10
C GLU A 92 9.46 16.17 -0.94
N THR A 93 8.54 15.24 -0.62
CA THR A 93 7.27 15.11 -1.34
C THR A 93 6.36 16.32 -1.10
N GLN A 94 6.34 16.84 0.13
CA GLN A 94 5.53 18.01 0.46
C GLN A 94 6.03 19.30 -0.19
N GLN A 95 7.31 19.40 -0.50
CA GLN A 95 7.92 20.53 -1.20
C GLN A 95 7.57 20.54 -2.70
N LYS A 96 7.13 19.42 -3.27
CA LYS A 96 6.73 19.33 -4.67
C LYS A 96 5.33 19.92 -4.90
N SER A 97 5.16 20.62 -6.00
CA SER A 97 3.85 21.09 -6.48
C SER A 97 2.97 19.92 -6.94
N ASN A 98 1.66 20.15 -7.04
CA ASN A 98 0.72 19.13 -7.54
C ASN A 98 1.09 18.66 -8.95
N LEU A 99 1.45 19.56 -9.84
CA LEU A 99 1.84 19.23 -11.20
C LEU A 99 3.16 18.46 -11.27
N GLU A 100 4.14 18.78 -10.42
CA GLU A 100 5.39 18.00 -10.35
C GLU A 100 5.11 16.57 -9.90
N LEU A 101 4.27 16.36 -8.86
CA LEU A 101 3.93 15.02 -8.39
C LEU A 101 3.16 14.23 -9.46
N LEU A 102 2.23 14.86 -10.18
CA LEU A 102 1.52 14.21 -11.29
C LEU A 102 2.45 13.85 -12.45
N ARG A 103 3.41 14.73 -12.80
CA ARG A 103 4.42 14.43 -13.83
C ARG A 103 5.31 13.28 -13.45
N ILE A 104 5.77 13.22 -12.19
CA ILE A 104 6.56 12.09 -11.68
C ILE A 104 5.73 10.81 -11.76
N SER A 105 4.47 10.84 -11.32
CA SER A 105 3.56 9.70 -11.41
C SER A 105 3.37 9.23 -12.86
N LEU A 106 3.17 10.16 -13.78
CA LEU A 106 3.03 9.86 -15.21
C LEU A 106 4.29 9.19 -15.78
N LEU A 107 5.47 9.73 -15.47
CA LEU A 107 6.74 9.15 -15.92
C LEU A 107 6.95 7.74 -15.37
N LEU A 108 6.62 7.50 -14.09
CA LEU A 108 6.67 6.18 -13.48
C LEU A 108 5.74 5.20 -14.22
N ILE A 109 4.48 5.56 -14.45
CA ILE A 109 3.53 4.71 -15.19
C ILE A 109 4.04 4.41 -16.61
N GLN A 110 4.47 5.43 -17.35
CA GLN A 110 4.99 5.27 -18.71
C GLN A 110 6.22 4.37 -18.77
N SER A 111 7.10 4.45 -17.76
CA SER A 111 8.30 3.62 -17.69
C SER A 111 7.98 2.12 -17.56
N TRP A 112 6.79 1.77 -17.05
CA TRP A 112 6.34 0.39 -16.85
C TRP A 112 5.55 -0.21 -18.00
N LEU A 113 5.10 0.58 -18.99
CA LEU A 113 4.25 0.08 -20.09
C LEU A 113 4.92 -1.00 -20.93
N GLU A 114 6.21 -0.86 -21.22
CA GLU A 114 6.96 -1.87 -21.98
C GLU A 114 7.38 -3.06 -21.09
N PRO A 115 8.00 -2.84 -19.90
CA PRO A 115 8.41 -3.93 -19.02
C PRO A 115 7.29 -4.90 -18.63
N VAL A 116 6.09 -4.39 -18.37
CA VAL A 116 4.95 -5.22 -17.96
C VAL A 116 4.52 -6.21 -19.04
N GLN A 117 4.71 -5.90 -20.31
CA GLN A 117 4.43 -6.85 -21.41
C GLN A 117 5.34 -8.08 -21.36
N PHE A 118 6.59 -7.90 -20.92
CA PHE A 118 7.51 -9.03 -20.72
C PHE A 118 7.16 -9.84 -19.47
N LEU A 119 6.79 -9.18 -18.38
CA LEU A 119 6.31 -9.86 -17.18
C LEU A 119 5.13 -10.78 -17.47
N ARG A 120 4.23 -10.38 -18.36
CA ARG A 120 3.10 -11.21 -18.80
C ARG A 120 3.57 -12.53 -19.42
N SER A 121 4.63 -12.53 -20.21
CA SER A 121 5.15 -13.75 -20.84
C SER A 121 5.84 -14.69 -19.85
N VAL A 122 6.46 -14.14 -18.81
CA VAL A 122 7.13 -14.90 -17.74
C VAL A 122 6.12 -15.50 -16.77
N PHE A 123 5.03 -14.79 -16.49
CA PHE A 123 4.02 -15.18 -15.50
C PHE A 123 2.72 -15.72 -16.09
N ALA A 124 2.63 -15.86 -17.43
CA ALA A 124 1.44 -16.41 -18.09
C ALA A 124 1.08 -17.84 -17.61
N ASN A 125 2.03 -18.54 -17.02
CA ASN A 125 1.86 -19.87 -16.45
C ASN A 125 1.69 -19.88 -14.93
N SER A 126 1.78 -18.75 -14.24
CA SER A 126 1.55 -18.68 -12.81
C SER A 126 0.11 -18.23 -12.53
N LEU A 127 -0.52 -18.89 -11.58
CA LEU A 127 -1.94 -18.82 -11.21
C LEU A 127 -2.47 -17.41 -10.89
N VAL A 128 -1.60 -16.43 -10.65
CA VAL A 128 -1.98 -15.07 -10.24
C VAL A 128 -2.54 -14.23 -11.38
N TYR A 129 -2.09 -14.44 -12.61
CA TYR A 129 -2.55 -13.67 -13.79
C TYR A 129 -3.68 -14.33 -14.57
N GLY A 130 -4.07 -15.56 -14.21
CA GLY A 130 -4.99 -16.39 -15.01
C GLY A 130 -6.47 -16.20 -14.73
N ALA A 131 -6.87 -15.45 -13.73
CA ALA A 131 -8.25 -15.49 -13.22
C ALA A 131 -9.02 -14.16 -13.27
N SER A 132 -8.50 -13.08 -13.87
CA SER A 132 -9.25 -11.83 -13.88
C SER A 132 -8.99 -11.00 -15.13
N ASP A 133 -10.07 -10.44 -15.69
CA ASP A 133 -10.21 -9.57 -16.86
C ASP A 133 -9.37 -8.27 -16.86
N SER A 134 -8.37 -8.12 -16.01
CA SER A 134 -7.57 -6.91 -15.94
C SER A 134 -6.12 -7.19 -16.31
N ASN A 135 -5.81 -6.99 -17.56
CA ASN A 135 -4.46 -6.88 -18.06
C ASN A 135 -3.76 -5.69 -17.34
N VAL A 136 -2.63 -5.95 -16.65
CA VAL A 136 -1.84 -4.91 -15.96
C VAL A 136 -1.48 -3.76 -16.91
N TYR A 137 -1.20 -4.07 -18.17
CA TYR A 137 -0.93 -3.09 -19.22
C TYR A 137 -2.11 -2.14 -19.43
N ASP A 138 -3.33 -2.69 -19.51
CA ASP A 138 -4.55 -1.87 -19.71
C ASP A 138 -4.84 -1.00 -18.49
N LEU A 139 -4.59 -1.50 -17.28
CA LEU A 139 -4.70 -0.70 -16.05
C LEU A 139 -3.69 0.44 -16.02
N LEU A 140 -2.46 0.21 -16.45
CA LEU A 140 -1.43 1.25 -16.57
C LEU A 140 -1.82 2.30 -17.61
N LYS A 141 -2.35 1.89 -18.76
CA LYS A 141 -2.84 2.78 -19.81
C LYS A 141 -4.03 3.63 -19.36
N ASP A 142 -5.01 3.00 -18.71
CA ASP A 142 -6.17 3.73 -18.16
C ASP A 142 -5.73 4.75 -17.09
N LEU A 143 -4.76 4.40 -16.24
CA LEU A 143 -4.22 5.32 -15.24
C LEU A 143 -3.40 6.46 -15.89
N GLU A 144 -2.61 6.17 -16.93
CA GLU A 144 -1.88 7.18 -17.72
C GLU A 144 -2.83 8.26 -18.24
N GLU A 145 -3.92 7.87 -18.92
CA GLU A 145 -4.93 8.79 -19.46
C GLU A 145 -5.58 9.64 -18.36
N ARG A 146 -5.86 9.05 -17.19
CA ARG A 146 -6.47 9.78 -16.07
C ARG A 146 -5.53 10.80 -15.46
N ILE A 147 -4.25 10.45 -15.30
CA ILE A 147 -3.23 11.41 -14.81
C ILE A 147 -3.08 12.57 -15.80
N GLN A 148 -3.04 12.29 -17.11
CA GLN A 148 -3.01 13.33 -18.14
C GLN A 148 -4.24 14.22 -18.08
N THR A 149 -5.43 13.66 -17.89
CA THR A 149 -6.68 14.41 -17.72
C THR A 149 -6.64 15.30 -16.47
N LEU A 150 -6.14 14.78 -15.33
CA LEU A 150 -5.96 15.57 -14.10
C LEU A 150 -4.98 16.73 -14.31
N MET A 151 -3.85 16.47 -14.97
CA MET A 151 -2.88 17.53 -15.30
C MET A 151 -3.51 18.63 -16.15
N GLY A 152 -4.23 18.27 -17.21
CA GLY A 152 -4.92 19.23 -18.07
C GLY A 152 -6.00 20.04 -17.36
N ARG A 153 -6.57 19.54 -16.27
CA ARG A 153 -7.57 20.25 -15.44
C ARG A 153 -6.94 21.18 -14.41
N LEU A 154 -5.70 20.89 -13.98
CA LEU A 154 -4.95 21.69 -13.00
C LEU A 154 -4.03 22.73 -13.66
N GLU A 155 -3.62 22.49 -14.90
CA GLU A 155 -2.95 23.51 -15.74
C GLU A 155 -4.02 24.27 -16.51
N ASP A 156 -4.23 25.54 -16.29
CA ASP A 156 -5.16 26.38 -17.06
C ASP A 156 -4.86 26.33 -18.58
N GLY A 157 -5.14 25.18 -19.20
CA GLY A 157 -5.31 25.00 -20.64
C GLY A 157 -4.08 24.73 -21.51
N SER A 158 -2.90 24.40 -21.03
CA SER A 158 -1.78 24.03 -21.90
C SER A 158 -1.19 22.67 -21.57
N PRO A 159 -1.51 21.60 -22.35
CA PRO A 159 -0.80 20.33 -22.22
C PRO A 159 0.63 20.50 -22.77
N ARG A 160 1.58 20.81 -21.93
CA ARG A 160 2.98 20.61 -22.28
C ARG A 160 3.26 19.13 -22.24
N THR A 161 3.23 18.48 -23.40
CA THR A 161 3.75 17.13 -23.60
C THR A 161 5.22 17.12 -23.18
N GLY A 162 5.48 16.66 -21.96
CA GLY A 162 6.83 16.40 -21.49
C GLY A 162 7.48 15.38 -22.41
N GLN A 163 8.78 15.55 -22.69
CA GLN A 163 9.56 14.58 -23.44
C GLN A 163 9.37 13.20 -22.83
N ILE A 164 8.86 12.27 -23.62
CA ILE A 164 8.79 10.87 -23.27
C ILE A 164 10.22 10.37 -23.16
N PHE A 165 10.67 10.08 -21.97
CA PHE A 165 11.93 9.37 -21.76
C PHE A 165 11.76 7.96 -22.31
N LYS A 166 12.21 7.72 -23.53
CA LYS A 166 12.43 6.37 -24.04
C LYS A 166 13.67 5.81 -23.36
N GLN A 167 13.47 5.19 -22.22
CA GLN A 167 14.52 4.35 -21.66
C GLN A 167 14.50 3.02 -22.39
N THR A 168 15.60 2.73 -23.08
CA THR A 168 15.84 1.42 -23.69
C THR A 168 16.09 0.42 -22.58
N TYR A 169 15.12 -0.41 -22.31
CA TYR A 169 15.25 -1.52 -21.39
C TYR A 169 16.12 -2.61 -22.02
N SER A 170 17.21 -3.00 -21.37
CA SER A 170 17.94 -4.22 -21.77
C SER A 170 17.03 -5.40 -21.46
N LYS A 171 16.71 -6.18 -22.51
CA LYS A 171 15.74 -7.27 -22.54
C LYS A 171 15.72 -8.10 -21.27
N PHE A 172 14.51 -8.35 -20.74
CA PHE A 172 14.27 -9.39 -19.77
C PHE A 172 14.88 -10.71 -20.25
N ASP A 173 15.50 -11.42 -19.33
CA ASP A 173 15.92 -12.79 -19.61
C ASP A 173 14.68 -13.69 -19.46
N THR A 174 14.17 -14.18 -20.58
CA THR A 174 13.01 -15.09 -20.64
C THR A 174 13.35 -16.52 -20.23
N ASN A 175 14.62 -16.78 -19.90
CA ASN A 175 15.08 -18.10 -19.51
C ASN A 175 14.81 -18.36 -18.03
N SER A 176 13.61 -18.82 -17.69
CA SER A 176 13.16 -19.12 -16.33
C SER A 176 13.92 -20.25 -15.61
N HIS A 177 14.92 -20.84 -16.23
CA HIS A 177 15.70 -21.96 -15.68
C HIS A 177 17.07 -21.54 -15.13
N ASN A 178 17.35 -20.24 -15.10
CA ASN A 178 18.60 -19.71 -14.60
C ASN A 178 18.33 -18.89 -13.30
N ASP A 179 19.11 -19.12 -12.27
CA ASP A 179 19.01 -18.40 -10.99
C ASP A 179 19.14 -16.89 -11.18
N ASP A 180 19.96 -16.44 -12.13
CA ASP A 180 20.09 -15.03 -12.46
C ASP A 180 18.77 -14.44 -13.03
N ALA A 181 18.03 -15.21 -13.82
CA ALA A 181 16.73 -14.78 -14.34
C ALA A 181 15.68 -14.69 -13.22
N LEU A 182 15.71 -15.63 -12.26
CA LEU A 182 14.83 -15.61 -11.09
C LEU A 182 15.08 -14.36 -10.25
N LEU A 183 16.34 -14.05 -9.93
CA LEU A 183 16.70 -12.87 -9.15
C LEU A 183 16.41 -11.56 -9.89
N LYS A 184 16.58 -11.52 -11.22
CA LYS A 184 16.18 -10.36 -12.04
C LYS A 184 14.67 -10.12 -11.98
N ASN A 185 13.86 -11.18 -12.14
CA ASN A 185 12.41 -11.09 -12.08
C ASN A 185 11.96 -10.66 -10.69
N TYR A 186 12.57 -11.19 -9.64
CA TYR A 186 12.30 -10.79 -8.26
C TYR A 186 12.61 -9.31 -8.02
N GLY A 187 13.79 -8.84 -8.44
CA GLY A 187 14.16 -7.43 -8.35
C GLY A 187 13.22 -6.52 -9.13
N LEU A 188 12.73 -6.98 -10.29
CA LEU A 188 11.78 -6.23 -11.10
C LEU A 188 10.41 -6.09 -10.44
N LEU A 189 9.89 -7.19 -9.86
CA LEU A 189 8.64 -7.15 -9.10
C LEU A 189 8.74 -6.24 -7.87
N TYR A 190 9.88 -6.27 -7.19
CA TYR A 190 10.18 -5.33 -6.12
C TYR A 190 10.11 -3.87 -6.61
N CYS A 191 10.75 -3.57 -7.75
CA CYS A 191 10.72 -2.22 -8.34
C CYS A 191 9.29 -1.80 -8.74
N PHE A 192 8.52 -2.71 -9.34
CA PHE A 192 7.14 -2.43 -9.75
C PHE A 192 6.26 -2.10 -8.55
N ARG A 193 6.32 -2.93 -7.49
CA ARG A 193 5.60 -2.69 -6.23
C ARG A 193 5.95 -1.32 -5.64
N LYS A 194 7.23 -1.01 -5.54
CA LYS A 194 7.74 0.26 -5.02
C LYS A 194 7.24 1.46 -5.81
N ASP A 195 7.25 1.39 -7.14
CA ASP A 195 6.83 2.50 -7.98
C ASP A 195 5.30 2.69 -7.97
N MET A 196 4.53 1.62 -7.86
CA MET A 196 3.07 1.73 -7.71
C MET A 196 2.68 2.31 -6.35
N ASP A 197 3.41 2.02 -5.26
CA ASP A 197 3.24 2.71 -3.97
C ASP A 197 3.53 4.21 -4.07
N LYS A 198 4.60 4.61 -4.77
CA LYS A 198 4.89 6.03 -5.03
C LYS A 198 3.74 6.72 -5.78
N VAL A 199 3.28 6.11 -6.88
CA VAL A 199 2.20 6.67 -7.71
C VAL A 199 0.92 6.84 -6.89
N GLU A 200 0.51 5.83 -6.14
CA GLU A 200 -0.68 5.92 -5.27
C GLU A 200 -0.50 7.02 -4.21
N THR A 201 0.65 7.08 -3.55
CA THR A 201 0.97 8.09 -2.54
C THR A 201 0.94 9.50 -3.11
N PHE A 202 1.57 9.74 -4.27
CA PHE A 202 1.62 11.07 -4.88
C PHE A 202 0.23 11.53 -5.36
N LEU A 203 -0.54 10.65 -6.00
CA LEU A 203 -1.90 10.96 -6.43
C LEU A 203 -2.79 11.32 -5.23
N ARG A 204 -2.67 10.60 -4.13
CA ARG A 204 -3.42 10.88 -2.90
C ARG A 204 -3.07 12.24 -2.32
N ILE A 205 -1.79 12.58 -2.21
CA ILE A 205 -1.34 13.88 -1.73
C ILE A 205 -1.90 15.01 -2.60
N VAL A 206 -1.87 14.84 -3.94
CA VAL A 206 -2.44 15.82 -4.85
C VAL A 206 -3.96 15.93 -4.70
N GLN A 207 -4.67 14.82 -4.54
CA GLN A 207 -6.10 14.80 -4.25
C GLN A 207 -6.41 15.58 -2.98
N CYS A 208 -5.68 15.30 -1.89
CA CYS A 208 -5.84 15.96 -0.61
C CYS A 208 -5.65 17.46 -0.67
N ARG A 209 -4.73 17.94 -1.49
CA ARG A 209 -4.47 19.36 -1.68
C ARG A 209 -5.46 20.06 -2.61
N SER A 210 -6.09 19.30 -3.52
CA SER A 210 -6.92 19.86 -4.59
C SER A 210 -8.41 19.78 -4.31
N VAL A 211 -8.86 18.91 -3.40
CA VAL A 211 -10.28 18.67 -3.12
C VAL A 211 -10.52 18.68 -1.62
N GLU A 212 -11.24 19.70 -1.13
CA GLU A 212 -11.61 19.79 0.28
C GLU A 212 -12.42 18.56 0.74
N GLY A 213 -12.06 18.00 1.90
CA GLY A 213 -12.76 16.87 2.51
C GLY A 213 -12.46 15.50 1.91
N SER A 214 -11.61 15.40 0.89
CA SER A 214 -11.27 14.10 0.28
C SER A 214 -10.21 13.31 1.05
N CYS A 215 -9.50 13.96 1.97
CA CYS A 215 -8.52 13.35 2.84
C CYS A 215 -9.11 13.05 4.20
N GLY A 216 -9.30 11.83 4.47
CA GLY A 216 -9.85 11.30 5.69
C GLY A 216 -11.13 10.53 5.42
N PHE A 217 -11.00 9.27 5.12
CA PHE A 217 -12.08 8.32 5.35
C PHE A 217 -12.29 8.24 6.86
N GLY A 218 -12.97 9.27 7.46
CA GLY A 218 -13.14 9.34 8.90
C GLY A 218 -13.80 10.60 9.43
N GLY A 219 -14.08 11.57 8.58
CA GLY A 219 -14.83 12.74 8.96
C GLY A 219 -16.32 12.47 8.84
N GLY A 220 -17.04 12.29 9.98
CA GLY A 220 -18.47 12.26 10.01
C GLY A 220 -19.05 13.54 9.40
N GLY A 221 -19.61 13.43 8.21
CA GLY A 221 -20.38 14.50 7.59
C GLY A 221 -21.60 14.84 8.43
N SER A 222 -21.59 16.01 9.01
CA SER A 222 -22.72 16.70 9.60
C SER A 222 -23.80 16.90 8.52
N GLY A 223 -25.03 16.56 8.86
CA GLY A 223 -26.17 16.41 8.02
C GLY A 223 -26.56 17.61 7.15
N GLY A 224 -27.13 17.26 6.04
CA GLY A 224 -28.00 18.11 5.22
C GLY A 224 -29.13 17.23 4.70
N GLY A 225 -30.32 17.39 5.27
CA GLY A 225 -31.50 16.65 4.88
C GLY A 225 -31.98 17.02 3.48
N GLY A 226 -32.43 16.02 2.77
CA GLY A 226 -33.12 16.16 1.48
C GLY A 226 -34.06 14.95 1.28
N SER A 227 -35.32 15.19 1.59
CA SER A 227 -36.48 14.35 1.40
C SER A 227 -36.74 14.08 -0.09
N GLY A 228 -37.14 12.85 -0.43
CA GLY A 228 -37.76 12.52 -1.73
C GLY A 228 -37.65 11.04 -2.03
N GLY A 229 -38.58 10.36 -1.84
CA GLY A 229 -39.65 9.51 -2.14
C GLY A 229 -39.58 8.81 -3.49
N GLY A 230 -39.96 7.51 -3.53
CA GLY A 230 -40.29 6.81 -4.75
C GLY A 230 -39.88 5.35 -4.75
N GLY A 231 -40.79 4.50 -4.40
CA GLY A 231 -40.66 3.06 -4.44
C GLY A 231 -40.79 2.50 -5.85
N SER A 232 -40.41 1.27 -5.99
CA SER A 232 -41.19 0.22 -6.66
C SER A 232 -40.50 -1.13 -6.61
N ASN A 233 -41.31 -2.10 -6.35
CA ASN A 233 -41.17 -3.54 -6.38
C ASN A 233 -40.57 -4.13 -7.68
N ALA A 234 -39.83 -5.25 -7.52
CA ALA A 234 -40.01 -6.46 -8.35
C ALA A 234 -39.26 -7.64 -7.70
N THR A 235 -39.94 -8.53 -7.12
CA THR A 235 -40.14 -9.97 -7.32
C THR A 235 -39.11 -10.75 -8.12
N GLY A 236 -38.45 -11.68 -7.50
CA GLY A 236 -38.68 -13.10 -7.67
C GLY A 236 -37.74 -13.79 -8.66
N GLY A 237 -37.15 -14.88 -8.23
CA GLY A 237 -36.63 -15.90 -9.11
C GLY A 237 -35.56 -16.76 -8.44
N GLY A 238 -35.95 -17.85 -7.82
CA GLY A 238 -35.10 -18.90 -7.32
C GLY A 238 -34.54 -19.75 -8.47
N GLY A 239 -33.41 -20.37 -8.25
CA GLY A 239 -32.83 -21.38 -9.09
C GLY A 239 -31.78 -22.17 -8.33
N SER A 240 -32.18 -23.31 -7.85
CA SER A 240 -31.34 -24.33 -7.23
C SER A 240 -30.55 -25.08 -8.31
N GLY A 241 -29.39 -25.59 -7.94
CA GLY A 241 -28.96 -26.86 -8.49
C GLY A 241 -27.50 -26.96 -8.92
N GLY A 242 -26.81 -27.91 -8.35
CA GLY A 242 -25.80 -28.66 -9.05
C GLY A 242 -24.42 -28.68 -8.44
N GLY A 243 -24.24 -29.60 -7.49
CA GLY A 243 -22.92 -30.03 -7.06
C GLY A 243 -22.21 -30.75 -8.22
N GLY A 244 -20.98 -30.36 -8.48
CA GLY A 244 -20.06 -31.04 -9.36
C GLY A 244 -18.72 -31.14 -8.69
N SER A 245 -18.47 -32.29 -8.05
CA SER A 245 -17.14 -32.65 -7.59
C SER A 245 -16.29 -32.98 -8.81
N PHE A 246 -15.26 -32.20 -9.06
CA PHE A 246 -14.20 -32.59 -9.96
C PHE A 246 -12.95 -32.95 -9.15
N SER A 247 -12.63 -34.23 -9.19
CA SER A 247 -11.36 -34.78 -8.77
C SER A 247 -10.24 -34.16 -9.61
N GLY A 248 -9.45 -33.32 -8.98
CA GLY A 248 -8.26 -32.72 -9.59
C GLY A 248 -7.14 -33.74 -9.65
N SER A 249 -6.66 -33.91 -10.83
CA SER A 249 -5.68 -34.86 -11.30
C SER A 249 -4.28 -34.61 -10.73
N GLU A 250 -3.60 -35.71 -10.45
CA GLU A 250 -2.19 -35.91 -10.04
C GLU A 250 -1.12 -35.41 -11.04
N ALA A 251 -1.29 -34.29 -11.69
CA ALA A 251 -0.30 -33.80 -12.67
C ALA A 251 0.68 -32.76 -12.10
N THR A 252 0.47 -32.24 -10.89
CA THR A 252 1.30 -31.19 -10.30
C THR A 252 2.47 -31.69 -9.42
N ALA A 253 2.50 -32.97 -9.09
CA ALA A 253 3.55 -33.55 -8.27
C ALA A 253 4.83 -33.95 -9.03
N ALA A 254 4.80 -33.97 -10.38
CA ALA A 254 5.93 -34.45 -11.18
C ALA A 254 6.95 -33.39 -11.60
N ILE A 255 6.68 -32.10 -11.38
CA ILE A 255 7.60 -31.02 -11.77
C ILE A 255 8.49 -30.56 -10.60
N LEU A 256 8.12 -30.91 -9.37
CA LEU A 256 8.89 -30.55 -8.15
C LEU A 256 10.00 -31.55 -7.79
N SER A 257 10.22 -32.62 -8.56
CA SER A 257 11.21 -33.67 -8.22
C SER A 257 12.53 -33.61 -8.97
N ARG A 258 12.83 -32.54 -9.72
CA ARG A 258 14.11 -32.38 -10.42
C ARG A 258 14.71 -30.98 -10.22
N ALA A 259 15.06 -30.66 -9.00
CA ALA A 259 16.08 -29.66 -8.74
C ALA A 259 17.37 -30.39 -8.35
N PRO A 260 18.48 -30.26 -9.09
CA PRO A 260 19.75 -30.86 -8.70
C PRO A 260 20.46 -29.93 -7.72
N TRP A 261 19.98 -29.86 -6.50
CA TRP A 261 20.71 -29.23 -5.42
C TRP A 261 21.32 -30.34 -4.58
N SER A 262 22.50 -30.85 -4.95
CA SER A 262 23.36 -31.54 -4.02
C SER A 262 23.96 -30.49 -3.06
N LEU A 263 23.23 -30.17 -2.01
CA LEU A 263 23.84 -29.69 -0.78
C LEU A 263 24.80 -30.75 -0.31
N GLN A 264 26.10 -30.45 -0.38
CA GLN A 264 27.11 -31.25 0.34
C GLN A 264 26.64 -31.30 1.79
N SER A 265 26.30 -32.51 2.21
CA SER A 265 25.98 -32.84 3.57
C SER A 265 27.15 -32.46 4.47
N VAL A 266 27.03 -31.36 5.17
CA VAL A 266 27.84 -31.09 6.34
C VAL A 266 27.33 -32.04 7.43
N ASN A 267 28.23 -32.91 7.90
CA ASN A 267 28.02 -33.94 8.93
C ASN A 267 27.17 -33.42 10.11
N PRO A 268 26.10 -34.12 10.50
CA PRO A 268 25.42 -33.86 11.76
C PRO A 268 26.17 -34.53 12.92
N GLY A 269 27.18 -33.88 13.39
CA GLY A 269 28.02 -34.48 14.45
C GLY A 269 28.84 -33.48 15.22
N LEU A 270 28.27 -32.31 15.57
CA LEU A 270 28.80 -31.56 16.70
C LEU A 270 27.60 -30.86 17.38
N LYS A 271 27.24 -31.32 18.56
CA LYS A 271 26.42 -30.57 19.49
C LYS A 271 27.21 -29.30 19.88
N THR A 272 27.13 -28.27 19.11
CA THR A 272 27.61 -26.96 19.51
C THR A 272 26.64 -26.42 20.55
N ASN A 273 27.13 -26.22 21.76
CA ASN A 273 26.52 -25.36 22.75
C ASN A 273 26.13 -24.06 22.02
N SER A 274 24.83 -23.78 21.94
CA SER A 274 24.31 -22.56 21.36
C SER A 274 24.75 -21.38 22.24
N SER A 275 25.92 -20.81 21.91
CA SER A 275 26.21 -19.46 22.36
C SER A 275 25.16 -18.55 21.70
N LYS A 276 24.29 -17.97 22.51
CA LYS A 276 23.30 -17.00 22.04
C LYS A 276 24.05 -15.73 21.66
N GLU A 277 24.28 -15.56 20.38
CA GLU A 277 24.86 -14.35 19.82
C GLU A 277 23.79 -13.24 19.76
N PRO A 278 24.17 -11.95 19.86
CA PRO A 278 23.26 -10.85 19.68
C PRO A 278 22.52 -10.94 18.33
N LYS A 279 21.20 -10.75 18.33
CA LYS A 279 20.37 -10.82 17.12
C LYS A 279 19.36 -9.68 17.06
N PHE A 280 19.07 -9.23 15.86
CA PHE A 280 17.96 -8.30 15.64
C PHE A 280 16.64 -8.92 16.07
N THR A 281 15.91 -8.23 16.95
CA THR A 281 14.58 -8.63 17.39
C THR A 281 13.51 -8.03 16.52
N LYS A 282 13.55 -6.72 16.30
CA LYS A 282 12.51 -5.99 15.57
C LYS A 282 13.09 -4.73 14.94
N CYS A 283 12.70 -4.47 13.69
CA CYS A 283 12.76 -3.14 13.09
C CYS A 283 11.33 -2.67 12.83
N ARG A 284 11.04 -1.41 13.11
CA ARG A 284 9.68 -0.85 13.01
C ARG A 284 9.72 0.62 12.59
N SER A 285 8.81 0.99 11.69
CA SER A 285 8.46 2.38 11.37
C SER A 285 6.99 2.61 11.74
N PRO A 286 6.66 3.53 12.66
CA PRO A 286 5.28 3.80 13.04
C PRO A 286 4.51 4.67 12.03
N GLU A 287 5.20 5.55 11.28
CA GLU A 287 4.56 6.61 10.46
C GLU A 287 5.19 6.82 9.08
N ARG A 288 6.04 5.91 8.62
CA ARG A 288 6.75 6.01 7.33
C ARG A 288 7.74 7.19 7.23
N GLU A 289 8.17 7.76 8.35
CA GLU A 289 9.12 8.89 8.39
C GLU A 289 10.35 8.59 9.21
N THR A 290 10.20 7.75 10.22
CA THR A 290 11.27 7.34 11.10
C THR A 290 11.24 5.82 11.25
N PHE A 291 12.30 5.22 11.73
CA PHE A 291 12.28 3.83 12.15
C PHE A 291 13.31 3.56 13.24
N SER A 292 13.10 2.48 13.98
CA SER A 292 14.06 1.97 14.95
C SER A 292 14.27 0.47 14.75
N CYS A 293 15.49 0.03 15.06
CA CYS A 293 15.83 -1.39 15.09
C CYS A 293 16.37 -1.75 16.47
N HIS A 294 15.91 -2.87 17.00
CA HIS A 294 16.25 -3.36 18.34
C HIS A 294 16.93 -4.72 18.21
N TRP A 295 17.80 -5.06 19.18
CA TRP A 295 18.49 -6.34 19.26
C TRP A 295 18.53 -6.87 20.68
N THR A 296 18.83 -8.16 20.83
CA THR A 296 19.10 -8.79 22.13
C THR A 296 20.56 -8.65 22.48
N ASP A 297 20.86 -8.37 23.72
CA ASP A 297 22.19 -8.42 24.33
C ASP A 297 22.24 -9.55 25.37
N GLU A 298 21.94 -10.79 24.93
CA GLU A 298 21.98 -11.95 25.83
C GLU A 298 23.45 -12.38 26.08
N VAL A 299 24.20 -11.58 26.83
CA VAL A 299 25.48 -11.99 27.36
C VAL A 299 25.24 -12.84 28.61
N HIS A 300 25.29 -14.17 28.45
CA HIS A 300 25.36 -15.03 29.63
C HIS A 300 26.70 -14.83 30.38
N HIS A 301 26.61 -14.56 31.67
CA HIS A 301 27.73 -14.60 32.62
C HIS A 301 28.54 -15.90 32.42
N GLY A 302 29.67 -15.83 31.71
CA GLY A 302 30.59 -16.95 31.64
C GLY A 302 31.45 -17.11 30.41
N THR A 303 31.21 -16.45 29.29
CA THR A 303 32.01 -16.64 28.08
C THR A 303 32.37 -15.32 27.43
N LYS A 304 33.68 -15.10 27.32
CA LYS A 304 34.39 -14.07 26.52
C LYS A 304 33.76 -12.68 26.48
N ASN A 305 34.50 -11.70 26.95
CA ASN A 305 34.25 -10.27 26.74
C ASN A 305 33.86 -9.97 25.28
N LEU A 306 32.58 -10.08 24.93
CA LEU A 306 32.08 -9.43 23.74
C LEU A 306 32.25 -7.94 23.98
N GLY A 307 33.02 -7.26 23.13
CA GLY A 307 33.14 -5.81 23.17
C GLY A 307 31.76 -5.13 22.93
N PRO A 308 31.69 -3.83 23.01
CA PRO A 308 30.43 -3.11 22.78
C PRO A 308 29.81 -3.49 21.43
N ILE A 309 28.51 -3.72 21.43
CA ILE A 309 27.74 -3.98 20.20
C ILE A 309 27.54 -2.66 19.48
N GLN A 310 27.92 -2.62 18.22
CA GLN A 310 27.71 -1.48 17.34
C GLN A 310 26.84 -1.88 16.16
N LEU A 311 25.91 -0.99 15.79
CA LEU A 311 25.09 -1.15 14.60
C LEU A 311 25.66 -0.28 13.46
N PHE A 312 25.89 -0.91 12.32
CA PHE A 312 26.22 -0.22 11.08
C PHE A 312 25.07 -0.40 10.08
N TYR A 313 24.86 0.64 9.27
CA TYR A 313 23.86 0.58 8.19
C TYR A 313 24.45 1.06 6.87
N THR A 314 23.89 0.57 5.80
CA THR A 314 24.06 1.12 4.47
C THR A 314 22.69 1.29 3.83
N ARG A 315 22.52 2.35 3.05
CA ARG A 315 21.36 2.53 2.19
C ARG A 315 21.83 2.57 0.76
N ARG A 316 21.08 1.96 -0.10
CA ARG A 316 21.43 1.91 -1.50
C ARG A 316 21.17 3.25 -2.16
N ASN A 317 22.20 3.96 -2.56
CA ASN A 317 22.08 5.16 -3.37
C ASN A 317 22.30 4.81 -4.84
N THR A 318 21.50 5.41 -5.74
CA THR A 318 21.33 5.06 -7.14
C THR A 318 22.55 5.33 -8.04
N GLN A 319 23.53 6.07 -7.57
CA GLN A 319 24.62 6.56 -8.43
C GLN A 319 26.01 6.03 -8.10
N GLU A 320 26.24 5.51 -6.92
CA GLU A 320 27.55 4.99 -6.55
C GLU A 320 27.43 3.72 -5.71
N TRP A 321 28.04 2.64 -6.23
CA TRP A 321 28.15 1.36 -5.53
C TRP A 321 29.26 1.37 -4.46
N THR A 322 29.47 2.45 -3.78
CA THR A 322 30.27 2.44 -2.57
C THR A 322 29.37 1.94 -1.43
N GLN A 323 29.54 0.69 -1.09
CA GLN A 323 28.93 0.06 0.08
C GLN A 323 29.59 0.62 1.35
N GLU A 324 29.43 1.95 1.55
CA GLU A 324 29.93 2.62 2.73
C GLU A 324 28.98 2.33 3.90
N TRP A 325 29.50 1.56 4.84
CA TRP A 325 28.79 1.30 6.09
C TRP A 325 28.96 2.50 7.03
N LYS A 326 27.83 3.04 7.49
CA LYS A 326 27.78 4.14 8.45
C LYS A 326 27.32 3.62 9.79
N GLU A 327 27.88 4.15 10.85
CA GLU A 327 27.45 3.81 12.21
C GLU A 327 26.05 4.38 12.50
N CYS A 328 25.33 3.73 13.40
CA CYS A 328 24.03 4.16 13.88
C CYS A 328 24.01 5.64 14.23
N PRO A 329 23.02 6.42 13.74
CA PRO A 329 22.95 7.85 14.01
C PRO A 329 22.52 8.19 15.45
N ASP A 330 21.78 7.31 16.12
CA ASP A 330 21.24 7.57 17.45
C ASP A 330 20.95 6.28 18.21
N TYR A 331 21.73 6.02 19.26
CA TYR A 331 21.59 4.86 20.14
C TYR A 331 20.70 5.12 21.36
N VAL A 332 20.17 6.34 21.51
CA VAL A 332 19.51 6.76 22.77
C VAL A 332 18.00 6.88 22.62
N SER A 333 17.53 7.48 21.52
CA SER A 333 16.12 7.89 21.38
C SER A 333 15.10 6.74 21.37
N ALA A 334 15.51 5.54 20.97
CA ALA A 334 14.61 4.36 20.94
C ALA A 334 14.80 3.41 22.13
N GLY A 335 15.60 3.77 23.12
CA GLY A 335 15.87 2.99 24.33
C GLY A 335 17.14 2.14 24.24
N GLU A 336 17.32 1.25 25.21
CA GLU A 336 18.51 0.37 25.27
C GLU A 336 18.52 -0.65 24.14
N ASN A 337 19.70 -1.04 23.69
CA ASN A 337 19.92 -2.02 22.62
C ASN A 337 19.11 -1.69 21.37
N SER A 338 19.12 -0.43 20.96
CA SER A 338 18.40 0.07 19.79
C SER A 338 19.20 1.09 19.00
N CYS A 339 18.76 1.29 17.76
CA CYS A 339 19.18 2.37 16.90
C CYS A 339 17.98 3.08 16.31
N TYR A 340 17.93 4.40 16.44
CA TYR A 340 16.86 5.23 15.92
C TYR A 340 17.32 6.02 14.68
N PHE A 341 16.48 6.01 13.67
CA PHE A 341 16.66 6.74 12.42
C PHE A 341 15.54 7.78 12.28
N ASN A 342 15.89 9.05 12.40
CA ASN A 342 14.94 10.14 12.21
C ASN A 342 14.65 10.38 10.73
N SER A 343 13.77 11.35 10.41
CA SER A 343 13.34 11.66 9.04
C SER A 343 14.49 12.00 8.08
N SER A 344 15.58 12.59 8.57
CA SER A 344 16.76 12.91 7.73
C SER A 344 17.55 11.67 7.30
N PHE A 345 17.45 10.60 8.08
CA PHE A 345 18.12 9.31 7.78
C PHE A 345 17.17 8.31 7.14
N THR A 346 15.88 8.63 7.01
CA THR A 346 14.86 7.71 6.52
C THR A 346 14.45 8.03 5.09
N SER A 347 14.60 7.04 4.22
CA SER A 347 14.09 7.05 2.83
C SER A 347 13.20 5.82 2.66
N ILE A 348 11.91 6.02 2.33
CA ILE A 348 10.91 4.94 2.41
C ILE A 348 11.15 3.87 1.35
N TRP A 349 11.41 4.30 0.12
CA TRP A 349 11.51 3.42 -1.04
C TRP A 349 12.94 2.97 -1.36
N ILE A 350 13.88 3.23 -0.46
CA ILE A 350 15.28 2.83 -0.62
C ILE A 350 15.58 1.70 0.35
N PRO A 351 16.11 0.56 -0.11
CA PRO A 351 16.49 -0.53 0.77
C PRO A 351 17.62 -0.16 1.72
N TYR A 352 17.50 -0.63 2.93
CA TYR A 352 18.53 -0.59 3.98
C TYR A 352 19.07 -1.98 4.22
N CYS A 353 20.38 -2.08 4.42
CA CYS A 353 21.00 -3.22 5.08
C CYS A 353 21.62 -2.72 6.38
N ILE A 354 21.40 -3.45 7.47
CA ILE A 354 21.93 -3.16 8.80
C ILE A 354 22.69 -4.39 9.29
N LYS A 355 23.78 -4.16 10.02
CA LYS A 355 24.55 -5.23 10.65
C LYS A 355 24.93 -4.88 12.08
N LEU A 356 24.92 -5.88 12.94
CA LEU A 356 25.51 -5.80 14.28
C LEU A 356 26.95 -6.28 14.21
N THR A 357 27.84 -5.54 14.86
CA THR A 357 29.24 -5.94 14.99
C THR A 357 29.64 -6.00 16.46
N SER A 358 30.49 -6.95 16.78
CA SER A 358 31.15 -7.08 18.09
C SER A 358 32.60 -7.47 17.88
N ASN A 359 33.52 -6.79 18.54
CA ASN A 359 34.98 -7.01 18.38
C ASN A 359 35.45 -6.99 16.91
N GLY A 360 34.81 -6.18 16.04
CA GLY A 360 35.16 -6.07 14.63
C GLY A 360 34.61 -7.17 13.72
N GLY A 361 33.89 -8.16 14.27
CA GLY A 361 33.20 -9.20 13.50
C GLY A 361 31.70 -8.92 13.35
N THR A 362 31.12 -9.25 12.19
CA THR A 362 29.66 -9.20 11.98
C THR A 362 29.00 -10.37 12.71
N VAL A 363 27.99 -10.06 13.52
CA VAL A 363 27.26 -11.03 14.35
C VAL A 363 25.89 -11.34 13.75
N ASP A 364 25.18 -10.34 13.24
CA ASP A 364 23.89 -10.47 12.58
C ASP A 364 23.74 -9.42 11.49
N GLU A 365 23.02 -9.74 10.42
CA GLU A 365 22.79 -8.84 9.30
C GLU A 365 21.35 -9.00 8.79
N LYS A 366 20.71 -7.87 8.44
CA LYS A 366 19.34 -7.84 7.92
C LYS A 366 19.20 -6.73 6.90
N CYS A 367 18.48 -7.02 5.80
CA CYS A 367 18.07 -6.02 4.83
C CYS A 367 16.55 -5.89 4.79
N PHE A 368 16.04 -4.68 4.51
CA PHE A 368 14.62 -4.36 4.38
C PHE A 368 14.44 -3.02 3.68
N SER A 369 13.24 -2.71 3.24
CA SER A 369 12.81 -1.34 2.93
C SER A 369 11.84 -0.83 4.00
N VAL A 370 11.81 0.50 4.21
CA VAL A 370 11.03 1.08 5.33
C VAL A 370 9.54 0.81 5.19
N ASP A 371 9.01 0.78 3.95
CA ASP A 371 7.61 0.43 3.68
C ASP A 371 7.22 -0.98 4.16
N GLU A 372 8.16 -1.93 4.22
CA GLU A 372 7.92 -3.30 4.68
C GLU A 372 7.89 -3.44 6.20
N ILE A 373 8.52 -2.53 6.92
CA ILE A 373 8.56 -2.54 8.39
C ILE A 373 7.57 -1.55 9.02
N VAL A 374 6.66 -1.00 8.20
CA VAL A 374 5.61 -0.10 8.72
C VAL A 374 4.68 -0.88 9.63
N GLN A 375 4.58 -0.42 10.86
CA GLN A 375 3.67 -0.90 11.90
C GLN A 375 3.14 0.30 12.67
N PRO A 376 1.94 0.81 12.35
CA PRO A 376 1.38 1.99 13.03
C PRO A 376 1.23 1.78 14.53
N ASP A 377 1.20 2.87 15.26
CA ASP A 377 0.84 2.84 16.68
C ASP A 377 -0.63 2.44 16.86
N PRO A 378 -1.05 2.03 18.06
CA PRO A 378 -2.44 1.71 18.33
C PRO A 378 -3.38 2.88 18.07
N PRO A 379 -4.59 2.62 17.51
CA PRO A 379 -5.66 3.61 17.50
C PRO A 379 -5.99 4.08 18.94
N ILE A 380 -6.43 5.33 19.06
CA ILE A 380 -6.70 5.99 20.34
C ILE A 380 -8.15 6.40 20.48
N ALA A 381 -8.56 6.85 21.67
CA ALA A 381 -9.89 7.38 21.99
C ALA A 381 -11.04 6.41 21.60
N LEU A 382 -10.82 5.11 21.77
CA LEU A 382 -11.83 4.09 21.49
C LEU A 382 -13.04 4.30 22.40
N ASN A 383 -14.23 4.46 21.81
CA ASN A 383 -15.48 4.66 22.50
C ASN A 383 -16.65 4.01 21.74
N TRP A 384 -17.82 3.97 22.39
CA TRP A 384 -19.03 3.42 21.78
C TRP A 384 -20.28 4.25 22.09
N THR A 385 -21.29 4.12 21.24
CA THR A 385 -22.62 4.69 21.45
C THR A 385 -23.68 3.67 21.07
N LEU A 386 -24.79 3.64 21.80
CA LEU A 386 -25.93 2.81 21.48
C LEU A 386 -26.59 3.33 20.20
N LEU A 387 -26.83 2.46 19.23
CA LEU A 387 -27.57 2.76 17.99
C LEU A 387 -29.04 2.38 18.13
N ASN A 388 -29.29 1.15 18.52
CA ASN A 388 -30.64 0.61 18.56
C ASN A 388 -30.74 -0.54 19.56
N VAL A 389 -31.96 -0.80 20.05
CA VAL A 389 -32.29 -1.99 20.82
C VAL A 389 -33.44 -2.72 20.10
N SER A 390 -33.34 -4.02 19.97
CA SER A 390 -34.38 -4.83 19.34
C SER A 390 -35.73 -4.68 20.07
N LEU A 391 -36.79 -4.86 19.35
CA LEU A 391 -38.18 -4.81 19.92
C LEU A 391 -38.40 -5.80 21.10
N THR A 392 -37.62 -6.87 21.11
CA THR A 392 -37.64 -7.88 22.17
C THR A 392 -36.79 -7.50 23.38
N GLY A 393 -36.01 -6.45 23.31
CA GLY A 393 -35.07 -6.05 24.36
C GLY A 393 -33.86 -6.98 24.56
N ILE A 394 -33.72 -8.03 23.72
CA ILE A 394 -32.69 -9.07 23.87
C ILE A 394 -31.38 -8.69 23.22
N HIS A 395 -31.43 -7.97 22.12
CA HIS A 395 -30.23 -7.55 21.34
C HIS A 395 -30.17 -6.05 21.19
N ALA A 396 -28.97 -5.55 21.11
CA ALA A 396 -28.66 -4.14 20.83
C ALA A 396 -27.58 -4.01 19.76
N ASP A 397 -27.64 -2.91 19.04
CA ASP A 397 -26.64 -2.50 18.07
C ASP A 397 -25.89 -1.29 18.61
N ILE A 398 -24.57 -1.28 18.45
CA ILE A 398 -23.72 -0.19 18.90
C ILE A 398 -22.88 0.38 17.75
N GLN A 399 -22.51 1.64 17.86
CA GLN A 399 -21.48 2.26 17.02
C GLN A 399 -20.19 2.35 17.80
N VAL A 400 -19.15 1.70 17.33
CA VAL A 400 -17.79 1.83 17.88
C VAL A 400 -17.05 2.89 17.07
N ARG A 401 -16.33 3.78 17.76
CA ARG A 401 -15.54 4.86 17.16
C ARG A 401 -14.17 4.93 17.81
N TRP A 402 -13.19 5.37 17.02
CA TRP A 402 -11.81 5.59 17.48
C TRP A 402 -11.17 6.75 16.70
N GLU A 403 -10.01 7.15 17.13
CA GLU A 403 -9.16 8.07 16.39
C GLU A 403 -7.93 7.32 15.87
N ALA A 404 -7.40 7.78 14.75
CA ALA A 404 -6.15 7.27 14.20
C ALA A 404 -4.98 7.56 15.16
N PRO A 405 -3.86 6.81 15.07
CA PRO A 405 -2.65 7.13 15.82
C PRO A 405 -2.21 8.59 15.56
N ARG A 406 -1.77 9.30 16.59
CA ARG A 406 -1.45 10.74 16.52
C ARG A 406 -0.35 11.09 15.53
N ASN A 407 0.60 10.18 15.35
CA ASN A 407 1.76 10.36 14.45
C ASN A 407 1.46 9.97 13.00
N ALA A 408 0.33 9.31 12.72
CA ALA A 408 -0.05 8.92 11.37
C ALA A 408 -0.60 10.11 10.56
N ASP A 409 0.12 10.57 9.55
CA ASP A 409 -0.35 11.65 8.67
C ASP A 409 -1.31 11.15 7.60
N ILE A 410 -2.58 11.00 8.01
CA ILE A 410 -3.68 10.64 7.13
C ILE A 410 -4.23 11.88 6.43
N GLN A 411 -4.24 13.03 7.13
CA GLN A 411 -4.86 14.26 6.63
C GLN A 411 -4.19 14.84 5.38
N LYS A 412 -2.87 14.65 5.25
CA LYS A 412 -2.12 15.08 4.06
C LYS A 412 -1.92 13.97 3.04
N GLY A 413 -2.50 12.80 3.28
CA GLY A 413 -2.47 11.67 2.36
C GLY A 413 -1.17 10.87 2.34
N TRP A 414 -0.28 11.04 3.34
CA TRP A 414 0.97 10.30 3.41
C TRP A 414 0.78 8.84 3.82
N MET A 415 -0.17 8.59 4.74
CA MET A 415 -0.56 7.25 5.17
C MET A 415 -2.03 6.96 4.85
N VAL A 416 -2.32 5.70 4.63
CA VAL A 416 -3.69 5.18 4.51
C VAL A 416 -3.80 4.01 5.46
N LEU A 417 -4.62 4.16 6.49
CA LEU A 417 -4.80 3.11 7.48
C LEU A 417 -6.02 2.24 7.17
N GLU A 418 -5.84 0.97 7.38
CA GLU A 418 -6.87 -0.05 7.43
C GLU A 418 -6.94 -0.59 8.85
N TYR A 419 -8.15 -0.74 9.37
CA TYR A 419 -8.38 -1.12 10.76
C TYR A 419 -8.99 -2.50 10.83
N GLU A 420 -8.63 -3.23 11.88
CA GLU A 420 -9.22 -4.51 12.27
C GLU A 420 -9.82 -4.34 13.66
N LEU A 421 -11.16 -4.47 13.75
CA LEU A 421 -11.88 -4.49 15.01
C LEU A 421 -12.11 -5.92 15.45
N GLN A 422 -11.81 -6.19 16.71
CA GLN A 422 -12.10 -7.47 17.35
C GLN A 422 -12.98 -7.24 18.59
N TYR A 423 -13.95 -8.13 18.79
CA TYR A 423 -14.80 -8.10 19.97
C TYR A 423 -15.13 -9.52 20.46
N LYS A 424 -15.45 -9.66 21.73
CA LYS A 424 -15.89 -10.92 22.36
C LYS A 424 -16.73 -10.64 23.60
N GLU A 425 -17.52 -11.61 24.06
CA GLU A 425 -18.08 -11.58 25.43
C GLU A 425 -16.93 -11.72 26.43
N VAL A 426 -17.01 -11.05 27.58
CA VAL A 426 -15.93 -11.03 28.61
C VAL A 426 -15.51 -12.45 29.01
N ASN A 427 -16.46 -13.38 29.08
CA ASN A 427 -16.20 -14.77 29.46
C ASN A 427 -15.77 -15.68 28.29
N GLU A 428 -15.71 -15.17 27.05
CA GLU A 428 -15.27 -15.94 25.90
C GLU A 428 -13.74 -15.84 25.74
N THR A 429 -13.11 -16.92 25.24
CA THR A 429 -11.67 -16.93 24.95
C THR A 429 -11.36 -16.50 23.52
N LYS A 430 -12.32 -16.66 22.60
CA LYS A 430 -12.13 -16.38 21.18
C LYS A 430 -12.62 -14.97 20.83
N TRP A 431 -11.76 -14.21 20.17
CA TRP A 431 -12.11 -12.94 19.56
C TRP A 431 -12.85 -13.17 18.23
N LYS A 432 -13.96 -12.47 18.03
CA LYS A 432 -14.64 -12.32 16.74
C LYS A 432 -13.99 -11.16 16.02
N MET A 433 -13.65 -11.34 14.77
CA MET A 433 -12.98 -10.35 13.93
C MET A 433 -13.96 -9.84 12.88
N MET A 434 -13.96 -8.53 12.67
CA MET A 434 -14.71 -7.91 11.57
C MET A 434 -13.81 -7.80 10.33
N ASP A 435 -14.42 -7.71 9.15
CA ASP A 435 -13.73 -7.43 7.91
C ASP A 435 -12.94 -6.11 8.01
N PRO A 436 -11.85 -5.96 7.25
CA PRO A 436 -11.03 -4.75 7.26
C PRO A 436 -11.84 -3.47 7.01
N ILE A 437 -11.59 -2.45 7.82
CA ILE A 437 -12.36 -1.21 7.89
C ILE A 437 -11.46 -0.04 7.47
N LEU A 438 -11.94 0.83 6.58
CA LEU A 438 -11.20 2.03 6.16
C LEU A 438 -11.61 3.30 6.92
N THR A 439 -12.70 3.24 7.68
CA THR A 439 -13.21 4.35 8.47
C THR A 439 -12.85 4.18 9.95
N THR A 440 -12.88 5.25 10.72
CA THR A 440 -12.65 5.22 12.16
C THR A 440 -13.93 4.99 12.97
N SER A 441 -14.92 4.36 12.36
CA SER A 441 -16.22 4.14 12.95
C SER A 441 -16.92 2.97 12.27
N VAL A 442 -17.48 2.05 13.04
CA VAL A 442 -18.17 0.87 12.53
C VAL A 442 -19.32 0.45 13.45
N PRO A 443 -20.48 0.03 12.89
CA PRO A 443 -21.53 -0.57 13.68
C PRO A 443 -21.20 -2.02 14.01
N VAL A 444 -21.49 -2.43 15.26
CA VAL A 444 -21.48 -3.83 15.70
C VAL A 444 -22.89 -4.21 16.05
N TYR A 445 -23.41 -5.24 15.38
CA TYR A 445 -24.82 -5.61 15.43
C TYR A 445 -25.09 -6.81 16.33
N SER A 446 -26.31 -6.89 16.82
CA SER A 446 -26.89 -8.06 17.51
C SER A 446 -26.11 -8.50 18.75
N LEU A 447 -25.62 -7.55 19.53
CA LEU A 447 -25.03 -7.82 20.85
C LEU A 447 -26.13 -8.15 21.85
N LYS A 448 -25.94 -9.16 22.70
CA LYS A 448 -26.89 -9.51 23.75
C LYS A 448 -26.85 -8.51 24.90
N VAL A 449 -28.00 -8.01 25.30
CA VAL A 449 -28.11 -6.95 26.32
C VAL A 449 -27.68 -7.43 27.73
N ASP A 450 -27.79 -8.74 28.02
CA ASP A 450 -27.40 -9.34 29.29
C ASP A 450 -25.90 -9.67 29.42
N LYS A 451 -25.08 -9.26 28.43
CA LYS A 451 -23.66 -9.58 28.36
C LYS A 451 -22.83 -8.33 28.36
N GLU A 452 -21.63 -8.47 28.87
CA GLU A 452 -20.55 -7.48 28.75
C GLU A 452 -19.58 -7.91 27.66
N TYR A 453 -19.08 -6.93 26.90
CA TYR A 453 -18.19 -7.17 25.78
C TYR A 453 -16.87 -6.43 25.96
N GLU A 454 -15.81 -7.07 25.49
CA GLU A 454 -14.49 -6.47 25.25
C GLU A 454 -14.35 -6.16 23.78
N VAL A 455 -13.90 -4.95 23.47
CA VAL A 455 -13.64 -4.46 22.09
C VAL A 455 -12.25 -3.88 22.01
N ARG A 456 -11.51 -4.17 20.95
CA ARG A 456 -10.20 -3.62 20.64
C ARG A 456 -10.02 -3.41 19.15
N VAL A 457 -9.15 -2.47 18.79
CA VAL A 457 -8.87 -2.11 17.38
C VAL A 457 -7.37 -2.01 17.17
N ARG A 458 -6.90 -2.45 16.01
CA ARG A 458 -5.53 -2.20 15.54
C ARG A 458 -5.56 -1.70 14.12
N SER A 459 -4.45 -1.13 13.68
CA SER A 459 -4.31 -0.61 12.32
C SER A 459 -3.09 -1.16 11.62
N LYS A 460 -3.12 -1.16 10.28
CA LYS A 460 -1.97 -1.34 9.41
C LYS A 460 -1.98 -0.29 8.31
N GLN A 461 -0.83 -0.02 7.72
CA GLN A 461 -0.77 0.70 6.46
C GLN A 461 -1.40 -0.19 5.38
N ARG A 462 -2.31 0.36 4.59
CA ARG A 462 -2.94 -0.34 3.46
C ARG A 462 -1.87 -0.82 2.47
N ASN A 463 -2.01 -2.02 1.94
CA ASN A 463 -1.01 -2.67 1.10
C ASN A 463 0.37 -2.87 1.78
N SER A 464 0.36 -2.97 3.10
CA SER A 464 1.51 -3.36 3.92
C SER A 464 1.09 -4.57 4.76
N GLY A 465 2.00 -5.55 4.92
CA GLY A 465 1.66 -6.80 5.63
C GLY A 465 1.52 -6.69 7.14
N ASN A 466 1.93 -5.57 7.77
CA ASN A 466 2.16 -5.52 9.21
C ASN A 466 1.09 -4.74 9.96
N TYR A 467 0.30 -5.46 10.76
CA TYR A 467 -0.56 -4.82 11.76
C TYR A 467 0.27 -4.27 12.93
N GLY A 468 -0.12 -3.09 13.40
CA GLY A 468 0.32 -2.55 14.67
C GLY A 468 -0.24 -3.32 15.85
N GLU A 469 0.05 -2.82 17.05
CA GLU A 469 -0.52 -3.37 18.29
C GLU A 469 -1.98 -2.95 18.45
N PHE A 470 -2.73 -3.71 19.26
CA PHE A 470 -4.11 -3.36 19.56
C PHE A 470 -4.17 -2.14 20.51
N SER A 471 -5.24 -1.38 20.38
CA SER A 471 -5.66 -0.37 21.36
C SER A 471 -5.86 -0.98 22.74
N GLU A 472 -5.97 -0.13 23.76
CA GLU A 472 -6.56 -0.55 25.03
C GLU A 472 -7.95 -1.17 24.81
N VAL A 473 -8.30 -2.12 25.68
CA VAL A 473 -9.58 -2.80 25.61
C VAL A 473 -10.69 -1.87 26.09
N LEU A 474 -11.73 -1.71 25.26
CA LEU A 474 -12.95 -1.01 25.61
C LEU A 474 -13.97 -2.01 26.17
N TYR A 475 -14.50 -1.76 27.34
CA TYR A 475 -15.60 -2.54 27.92
C TYR A 475 -16.95 -1.93 27.54
N VAL A 476 -17.85 -2.76 27.03
CA VAL A 476 -19.19 -2.36 26.59
C VAL A 476 -20.21 -3.07 27.46
N THR A 477 -20.90 -2.28 28.30
CA THR A 477 -22.02 -2.73 29.13
C THR A 477 -23.31 -2.12 28.62
N LEU A 478 -24.20 -2.96 28.08
CA LEU A 478 -25.43 -2.50 27.46
C LEU A 478 -26.51 -2.23 28.52
N PRO A 479 -27.31 -1.16 28.41
CA PRO A 479 -28.35 -0.84 29.38
C PRO A 479 -29.46 -1.90 29.30
N GLN A 480 -29.79 -2.48 30.47
CA GLN A 480 -31.00 -3.32 30.61
C GLN A 480 -32.23 -2.41 30.51
N MET A 481 -33.10 -2.68 29.57
CA MET A 481 -34.40 -2.02 29.52
C MET A 481 -35.22 -2.56 30.70
N SER A 482 -35.49 -1.71 31.67
CA SER A 482 -36.49 -2.00 32.67
C SER A 482 -37.86 -2.25 31.98
N GLN A 483 -38.40 -3.45 32.15
CA GLN A 483 -39.72 -3.82 31.67
C GLN A 483 -40.80 -2.90 32.26
#